data_1a7fed801efb677c91fc89044e8e7fac
#
_entry.id   1a7fed801efb677c91fc89044e8e7fac
#
_cell.length_a   1.000
_cell.length_b   1.000
_cell.length_c   1.000
_cell.angle_alpha   90.00
_cell.angle_beta   90.00
_cell.angle_gamma   90.00
#
_symmetry.space_group_name_H-M   'P 1'
#
loop_
_entity.id
_entity.type
_entity.pdbx_description
1 polymer ?
#
loop_
_entity_poly.entity_id
_entity_poly.type
_entity_poly.pdbx_seq_one_letter_code
_entity_poly.pdbx_strand_id
1 'polypeptide(L)'
;MITCRDVYNLRLDGVELLTGETGLDRMVSWTYMVQTRPFNEHMNPGNFALIVVDYVRYTIENVYEVMPELNELGISGLAVSIDSDKEKIPQYIIDKALELNLPLFYVRWEGASFVDIAQSVGKLILETEVRNKRTGDYLYNLLFGYEVNTKYIEKISMQFGLDFTKPYRVGIIVIDRKYGVNLEQDEHTYEYYTDCLTREVIHMKKKPMYMRFLNKFVLLFEATKEKETEHELEALLSELDTRPLFKN
;
A
#
# COMPACT_ATOMS: atom_id res chain seq x y z
N MET A 1 2.91 2.49 -4.41
CA MET A 1 2.02 2.39 -3.24
C MET A 1 2.86 2.28 -1.99
N ILE A 2 2.38 2.79 -0.88
CA ILE A 2 3.01 2.72 0.44
C ILE A 2 2.13 1.91 1.40
N THR A 3 2.68 1.50 2.53
CA THR A 3 1.99 0.73 3.58
C THR A 3 1.91 1.54 4.88
N CYS A 4 1.09 1.10 5.83
CA CYS A 4 1.11 1.65 7.20
C CYS A 4 2.50 1.53 7.85
N ARG A 5 3.27 0.50 7.50
CA ARG A 5 4.66 0.32 7.94
C ARG A 5 5.55 1.47 7.45
N ASP A 6 5.35 1.92 6.20
CA ASP A 6 6.09 3.05 5.66
C ASP A 6 5.71 4.35 6.39
N VAL A 7 4.42 4.53 6.72
CA VAL A 7 3.96 5.66 7.55
C VAL A 7 4.58 5.61 8.94
N TYR A 8 4.58 4.45 9.60
CA TYR A 8 5.23 4.26 10.89
C TYR A 8 6.74 4.57 10.84
N ASN A 9 7.41 4.20 9.76
CA ASN A 9 8.83 4.44 9.55
C ASN A 9 9.19 5.90 9.28
N LEU A 10 8.23 6.79 9.02
CA LEU A 10 8.48 8.23 8.95
C LEU A 10 8.95 8.81 10.28
N ARG A 11 8.69 8.13 11.40
CA ARG A 11 9.09 8.56 12.75
C ARG A 11 8.68 9.99 13.07
N LEU A 12 7.45 10.33 12.71
CA LEU A 12 6.91 11.66 12.98
C LEU A 12 6.86 11.92 14.49
N ASP A 13 7.20 13.13 14.90
CA ASP A 13 7.24 13.48 16.33
C ASP A 13 5.87 13.33 16.97
N GLY A 14 5.83 12.71 18.14
CA GLY A 14 4.60 12.47 18.89
C GLY A 14 3.66 11.42 18.29
N VAL A 15 4.04 10.71 17.23
CA VAL A 15 3.24 9.63 16.63
C VAL A 15 3.75 8.28 17.12
N GLU A 16 2.92 7.54 17.84
CA GLU A 16 3.24 6.26 18.45
C GLU A 16 2.27 5.17 17.96
N LEU A 17 2.78 4.01 17.56
CA LEU A 17 1.97 2.83 17.28
C LEU A 17 1.60 2.17 18.60
N LEU A 18 0.30 2.03 18.88
CA LEU A 18 -0.19 1.40 20.11
C LEU A 18 -0.43 -0.09 19.94
N THR A 19 -0.92 -0.52 18.78
CA THR A 19 -1.23 -1.92 18.46
C THR A 19 -1.44 -2.11 16.96
N GLY A 20 -1.62 -3.36 16.53
CA GLY A 20 -1.92 -3.70 15.13
C GLY A 20 -0.69 -3.88 14.27
N GLU A 21 0.45 -4.32 14.84
CA GLU A 21 1.70 -4.55 14.11
C GLU A 21 1.54 -5.51 12.93
N THR A 22 0.67 -6.52 13.06
CA THR A 22 0.35 -7.47 11.98
C THR A 22 -0.46 -6.85 10.84
N GLY A 23 -1.14 -5.71 11.09
CA GLY A 23 -1.86 -4.93 10.10
C GLY A 23 -1.02 -3.85 9.40
N LEU A 24 0.26 -3.68 9.78
CA LEU A 24 1.11 -2.63 9.22
C LEU A 24 1.37 -2.77 7.71
N ASP A 25 1.13 -3.93 7.13
CA ASP A 25 1.28 -4.15 5.70
C ASP A 25 0.03 -3.74 4.89
N ARG A 26 -1.01 -3.20 5.54
CA ARG A 26 -2.16 -2.60 4.85
C ARG A 26 -1.70 -1.42 4.01
N MET A 27 -2.21 -1.37 2.77
CA MET A 27 -1.84 -0.34 1.80
C MET A 27 -2.47 1.01 2.16
N VAL A 28 -1.68 2.08 2.03
CA VAL A 28 -2.14 3.45 2.23
C VAL A 28 -2.30 4.12 0.88
N SER A 29 -3.54 4.50 0.54
CA SER A 29 -3.87 5.24 -0.67
C SER A 29 -3.81 6.76 -0.47
N TRP A 30 -4.31 7.24 0.66
CA TRP A 30 -4.32 8.65 1.06
C TRP A 30 -4.63 8.78 2.56
N THR A 31 -4.54 9.99 3.09
CA THR A 31 -5.03 10.32 4.44
C THR A 31 -6.45 10.85 4.38
N TYR A 32 -7.25 10.56 5.39
CA TYR A 32 -8.61 11.07 5.50
C TYR A 32 -8.93 11.51 6.92
N MET A 33 -9.35 12.78 7.07
CA MET A 33 -9.88 13.29 8.34
C MET A 33 -11.31 12.79 8.50
N VAL A 34 -11.55 11.95 9.48
CA VAL A 34 -12.89 11.42 9.75
C VAL A 34 -13.78 12.54 10.25
N GLN A 35 -14.89 12.78 9.54
CA GLN A 35 -15.83 13.85 9.83
C GLN A 35 -17.14 13.26 10.37
N THR A 36 -18.17 13.21 9.53
CA THR A 36 -19.51 12.74 9.91
C THR A 36 -19.95 11.58 9.06
N ARG A 37 -20.83 10.72 9.60
CA ARG A 37 -21.51 9.68 8.84
C ARG A 37 -22.43 10.29 7.75
N PRO A 38 -22.65 9.59 6.62
CA PRO A 38 -22.14 8.26 6.28
C PRO A 38 -20.70 8.31 5.74
N PHE A 39 -19.82 7.45 6.24
CA PHE A 39 -18.39 7.47 5.87
C PHE A 39 -18.13 6.97 4.44
N ASN A 40 -18.95 6.05 3.95
CA ASN A 40 -18.81 5.43 2.61
C ASN A 40 -18.97 6.42 1.44
N GLU A 41 -19.51 7.61 1.66
CA GLU A 41 -19.61 8.64 0.61
C GLU A 41 -18.30 9.35 0.34
N HIS A 42 -17.38 9.36 1.31
CA HIS A 42 -16.17 10.19 1.28
C HIS A 42 -14.88 9.44 1.54
N MET A 43 -14.97 8.22 2.07
CA MET A 43 -13.81 7.37 2.39
C MET A 43 -13.66 6.26 1.36
N ASN A 44 -12.42 6.04 0.97
CA ASN A 44 -12.05 4.95 0.07
C ASN A 44 -11.22 3.89 0.81
N PRO A 45 -11.26 2.62 0.38
CA PRO A 45 -10.34 1.61 0.88
C PRO A 45 -8.88 2.07 0.78
N GLY A 46 -8.10 1.75 1.80
CA GLY A 46 -6.71 2.19 1.90
C GLY A 46 -6.53 3.60 2.47
N ASN A 47 -7.59 4.32 2.82
CA ASN A 47 -7.40 5.59 3.51
C ASN A 47 -6.78 5.39 4.91
N PHE A 48 -5.79 6.20 5.26
CA PHE A 48 -5.26 6.33 6.60
C PHE A 48 -6.11 7.34 7.37
N ALA A 49 -6.93 6.84 8.29
CA ALA A 49 -7.95 7.63 8.97
C ALA A 49 -7.36 8.44 10.13
N LEU A 50 -7.79 9.69 10.27
CA LEU A 50 -7.35 10.62 11.31
C LEU A 50 -8.57 11.10 12.11
N ILE A 51 -8.57 10.92 13.44
CA ILE A 51 -9.65 11.38 14.34
C ILE A 51 -9.08 12.26 15.43
N VAL A 52 -9.69 13.45 15.61
CA VAL A 52 -9.47 14.30 16.80
C VAL A 52 -10.59 14.02 17.80
N VAL A 53 -10.24 13.65 19.00
CA VAL A 53 -11.14 13.59 20.15
C VAL A 53 -11.09 14.97 20.81
N ASP A 54 -12.07 15.81 20.48
CA ASP A 54 -12.21 17.19 20.97
C ASP A 54 -13.41 17.35 21.92
N TYR A 55 -14.09 16.24 22.23
CA TYR A 55 -15.31 16.17 23.07
C TYR A 55 -16.50 17.03 22.58
N VAL A 56 -16.36 17.62 21.39
CA VAL A 56 -17.43 18.35 20.70
C VAL A 56 -17.98 17.53 19.54
N ARG A 57 -17.09 17.00 18.70
CA ARG A 57 -17.44 16.20 17.51
C ARG A 57 -17.27 14.72 17.78
N TYR A 58 -16.14 14.36 18.39
CA TYR A 58 -15.79 13.00 18.73
C TYR A 58 -15.39 12.90 20.20
N THR A 59 -16.01 11.94 20.90
CA THR A 59 -15.55 11.45 22.20
C THR A 59 -14.75 10.18 21.99
N ILE A 60 -14.10 9.72 23.04
CA ILE A 60 -13.35 8.46 22.98
C ILE A 60 -14.28 7.25 22.75
N GLU A 61 -15.51 7.30 23.28
CA GLU A 61 -16.55 6.30 23.07
C GLU A 61 -16.97 6.24 21.60
N ASN A 62 -17.09 7.41 20.95
CA ASN A 62 -17.38 7.45 19.51
C ASN A 62 -16.27 6.81 18.68
N VAL A 63 -14.99 6.94 19.07
CA VAL A 63 -13.89 6.25 18.41
C VAL A 63 -14.11 4.74 18.47
N TYR A 64 -14.48 4.20 19.64
CA TYR A 64 -14.79 2.77 19.81
C TYR A 64 -15.91 2.31 18.89
N GLU A 65 -17.00 3.08 18.81
CA GLU A 65 -18.20 2.75 18.03
C GLU A 65 -17.95 2.77 16.51
N VAL A 66 -17.10 3.69 16.01
CA VAL A 66 -16.85 3.83 14.57
C VAL A 66 -15.78 2.91 14.04
N MET A 67 -14.89 2.38 14.90
CA MET A 67 -13.77 1.53 14.46
C MET A 67 -14.19 0.31 13.62
N PRO A 68 -15.23 -0.47 13.97
CA PRO A 68 -15.67 -1.59 13.15
C PRO A 68 -16.11 -1.15 11.75
N GLU A 69 -16.91 -0.09 11.65
CA GLU A 69 -17.40 0.46 10.38
C GLU A 69 -16.24 0.95 9.51
N LEU A 70 -15.30 1.68 10.10
CA LEU A 70 -14.10 2.14 9.38
C LEU A 70 -13.24 0.97 8.89
N ASN A 71 -13.12 -0.08 9.72
CA ASN A 71 -12.38 -1.29 9.33
C ASN A 71 -13.06 -2.05 8.19
N GLU A 72 -14.41 -2.15 8.19
CA GLU A 72 -15.20 -2.75 7.10
C GLU A 72 -15.05 -1.97 5.79
N LEU A 73 -14.93 -0.64 5.87
CA LEU A 73 -14.62 0.21 4.70
C LEU A 73 -13.19 0.02 4.18
N GLY A 74 -12.36 -0.77 4.87
CA GLY A 74 -11.02 -1.12 4.43
C GLY A 74 -9.98 -0.04 4.68
N ILE A 75 -10.11 0.75 5.76
CA ILE A 75 -9.06 1.70 6.12
C ILE A 75 -7.72 0.99 6.37
N SER A 76 -6.63 1.68 6.07
CA SER A 76 -5.29 1.13 6.25
C SER A 76 -4.80 1.19 7.70
N GLY A 77 -5.18 2.24 8.42
CA GLY A 77 -4.84 2.46 9.82
C GLY A 77 -5.66 3.62 10.39
N LEU A 78 -5.63 3.76 11.69
CA LEU A 78 -6.34 4.79 12.44
C LEU A 78 -5.36 5.55 13.33
N ALA A 79 -5.27 6.87 13.17
CA ALA A 79 -4.53 7.75 14.05
C ALA A 79 -5.52 8.60 14.87
N VAL A 80 -5.34 8.58 16.18
CA VAL A 80 -6.21 9.29 17.13
C VAL A 80 -5.38 10.28 17.93
N SER A 81 -5.80 11.53 17.94
CA SER A 81 -5.29 12.57 18.83
C SER A 81 -6.37 12.95 19.84
N ILE A 82 -5.99 13.18 21.08
CA ILE A 82 -6.88 13.68 22.12
C ILE A 82 -6.45 15.10 22.44
N ASP A 83 -7.43 16.03 22.49
CA ASP A 83 -7.20 17.44 22.87
C ASP A 83 -6.94 17.56 24.38
N SER A 84 -5.93 16.82 24.84
CA SER A 84 -5.47 16.83 26.23
C SER A 84 -4.15 16.09 26.39
N ASP A 85 -3.15 16.74 26.95
CA ASP A 85 -1.84 16.11 27.24
C ASP A 85 -1.90 15.12 28.43
N LYS A 86 -3.00 15.13 29.20
CA LYS A 86 -3.18 14.29 30.37
C LYS A 86 -3.92 12.98 30.08
N GLU A 87 -4.62 12.92 28.95
CA GLU A 87 -5.42 11.77 28.60
C GLU A 87 -4.66 10.82 27.66
N LYS A 88 -4.80 9.55 27.92
CA LYS A 88 -4.23 8.46 27.08
C LYS A 88 -5.38 7.69 26.45
N ILE A 89 -5.09 7.06 25.33
CA ILE A 89 -6.03 6.11 24.73
C ILE A 89 -6.33 4.99 25.73
N PRO A 90 -7.59 4.78 26.12
CA PRO A 90 -7.98 3.72 27.04
C PRO A 90 -7.68 2.32 26.49
N GLN A 91 -7.41 1.36 27.38
CA GLN A 91 -7.04 0.00 27.00
C GLN A 91 -8.10 -0.68 26.12
N TYR A 92 -9.39 -0.47 26.41
CA TYR A 92 -10.47 -1.11 25.64
C TYR A 92 -10.50 -0.67 24.14
N ILE A 93 -9.99 0.54 23.82
CA ILE A 93 -9.82 1.00 22.45
C ILE A 93 -8.65 0.24 21.76
N ILE A 94 -7.56 0.05 22.51
CA ILE A 94 -6.37 -0.69 22.02
C ILE A 94 -6.76 -2.16 21.79
N ASP A 95 -7.51 -2.76 22.71
CA ASP A 95 -7.98 -4.15 22.60
C ASP A 95 -8.92 -4.31 21.39
N LYS A 96 -9.80 -3.33 21.15
CA LYS A 96 -10.69 -3.34 19.98
C LYS A 96 -9.92 -3.23 18.66
N ALA A 97 -8.91 -2.37 18.60
CA ALA A 97 -8.04 -2.25 17.43
C ALA A 97 -7.27 -3.55 17.17
N LEU A 98 -6.79 -4.21 18.24
CA LEU A 98 -6.11 -5.49 18.13
C LEU A 98 -7.05 -6.59 17.60
N GLU A 99 -8.29 -6.67 18.11
CA GLU A 99 -9.33 -7.59 17.62
C GLU A 99 -9.59 -7.43 16.12
N LEU A 100 -9.62 -6.19 15.64
CA LEU A 100 -9.84 -5.83 14.24
C LEU A 100 -8.57 -5.95 13.36
N ASN A 101 -7.44 -6.29 13.97
CA ASN A 101 -6.12 -6.23 13.33
C ASN A 101 -5.89 -4.87 12.61
N LEU A 102 -6.34 -3.79 13.24
CA LEU A 102 -6.27 -2.43 12.73
C LEU A 102 -5.07 -1.69 13.36
N PRO A 103 -4.09 -1.23 12.57
CA PRO A 103 -3.02 -0.38 13.10
C PRO A 103 -3.59 0.87 13.77
N LEU A 104 -3.37 1.01 15.05
CA LEU A 104 -3.82 2.14 15.86
C LEU A 104 -2.63 2.98 16.28
N PHE A 105 -2.65 4.25 15.89
CA PHE A 105 -1.63 5.22 16.25
C PHE A 105 -2.22 6.24 17.22
N TYR A 106 -1.44 6.58 18.23
CA TYR A 106 -1.69 7.73 19.07
C TYR A 106 -0.86 8.91 18.58
N VAL A 107 -1.48 10.07 18.49
CA VAL A 107 -0.83 11.33 18.11
C VAL A 107 -0.92 12.28 19.29
N ARG A 108 0.23 12.57 19.91
CA ARG A 108 0.31 13.52 21.03
C ARG A 108 -0.10 14.91 20.55
N TRP A 109 -0.86 15.62 21.37
CA TRP A 109 -1.38 16.94 21.03
C TRP A 109 -0.26 17.95 20.69
N GLU A 110 0.83 17.94 21.45
CA GLU A 110 2.02 18.78 21.22
C GLU A 110 2.98 18.25 20.13
N GLY A 111 2.68 17.11 19.54
CA GLY A 111 3.49 16.48 18.48
C GLY A 111 3.15 16.97 17.08
N ALA A 112 3.40 16.11 16.08
CA ALA A 112 3.05 16.40 14.69
C ALA A 112 1.54 16.63 14.54
N SER A 113 1.16 17.73 13.91
CA SER A 113 -0.24 18.00 13.60
C SER A 113 -0.76 17.02 12.53
N PHE A 114 -2.08 16.86 12.43
CA PHE A 114 -2.67 16.05 11.35
C PHE A 114 -2.36 16.61 9.96
N VAL A 115 -2.10 17.91 9.85
CA VAL A 115 -1.63 18.52 8.60
C VAL A 115 -0.21 18.03 8.28
N ASP A 116 0.69 17.97 9.26
CA ASP A 116 2.05 17.45 9.07
C ASP A 116 2.04 15.98 8.69
N ILE A 117 1.17 15.18 9.33
CA ILE A 117 0.98 13.76 9.00
C ILE A 117 0.48 13.64 7.56
N ALA A 118 -0.56 14.39 7.18
CA ALA A 118 -1.14 14.32 5.84
C ALA A 118 -0.14 14.75 4.76
N GLN A 119 0.63 15.82 5.00
CA GLN A 119 1.68 16.28 4.09
C GLN A 119 2.80 15.25 3.94
N SER A 120 3.25 14.66 5.06
CA SER A 120 4.33 13.66 5.05
C SER A 120 3.93 12.39 4.34
N VAL A 121 2.72 11.89 4.59
CA VAL A 121 2.15 10.73 3.91
C VAL A 121 1.94 11.03 2.43
N GLY A 122 1.35 12.18 2.08
CA GLY A 122 1.17 12.61 0.69
C GLY A 122 2.48 12.71 -0.08
N LYS A 123 3.51 13.30 0.53
CA LYS A 123 4.86 13.36 -0.04
C LYS A 123 5.43 11.97 -0.28
N LEU A 124 5.31 11.07 0.68
CA LEU A 124 5.80 9.69 0.57
C LEU A 124 5.09 8.92 -0.55
N ILE A 125 3.77 9.11 -0.71
CA ILE A 125 2.99 8.53 -1.81
C ILE A 125 3.55 9.02 -3.15
N LEU A 126 3.66 10.35 -3.34
CA LEU A 126 4.14 10.94 -4.59
C LEU A 126 5.58 10.52 -4.93
N GLU A 127 6.48 10.51 -3.95
CA GLU A 127 7.86 10.06 -4.15
C GLU A 127 7.92 8.58 -4.57
N THR A 128 7.06 7.75 -3.98
CA THR A 128 6.96 6.33 -4.33
C THR A 128 6.39 6.13 -5.74
N GLU A 129 5.39 6.90 -6.13
CA GLU A 129 4.83 6.86 -7.49
C GLU A 129 5.85 7.28 -8.55
N VAL A 130 6.56 8.39 -8.30
CA VAL A 130 7.63 8.84 -9.21
C VAL A 130 8.74 7.79 -9.32
N ARG A 131 9.12 7.17 -8.21
CA ARG A 131 10.12 6.09 -8.20
C ARG A 131 9.65 4.87 -9.00
N ASN A 132 8.39 4.44 -8.80
CA ASN A 132 7.82 3.30 -9.52
C ASN A 132 7.70 3.57 -11.02
N LYS A 133 7.30 4.78 -11.42
CA LYS A 133 7.27 5.20 -12.81
C LYS A 133 8.67 5.14 -13.44
N ARG A 134 9.67 5.68 -12.77
CA ARG A 134 11.08 5.61 -13.24
C ARG A 134 11.56 4.16 -13.37
N THR A 135 11.20 3.30 -12.42
CA THR A 135 11.55 1.86 -12.48
C THR A 135 10.91 1.21 -13.70
N GLY A 136 9.64 1.52 -13.99
CA GLY A 136 8.95 1.05 -15.18
C GLY A 136 9.60 1.53 -16.47
N ASP A 137 9.97 2.80 -16.54
CA ASP A 137 10.67 3.39 -17.71
C ASP A 137 12.03 2.72 -17.95
N TYR A 138 12.77 2.43 -16.88
CA TYR A 138 14.05 1.72 -17.00
C TYR A 138 13.86 0.27 -17.47
N LEU A 139 12.89 -0.44 -16.92
CA LEU A 139 12.60 -1.81 -17.32
C LEU A 139 12.10 -1.86 -18.76
N TYR A 140 11.26 -0.90 -19.17
CA TYR A 140 10.82 -0.78 -20.56
C TYR A 140 12.01 -0.61 -21.50
N ASN A 141 12.91 0.34 -21.20
CA ASN A 141 14.09 0.57 -22.03
C ASN A 141 15.04 -0.63 -22.04
N LEU A 142 15.18 -1.33 -20.92
CA LEU A 142 16.01 -2.53 -20.83
C LEU A 142 15.47 -3.67 -21.71
N LEU A 143 14.15 -3.85 -21.77
CA LEU A 143 13.52 -4.98 -22.48
C LEU A 143 13.23 -4.66 -23.97
N PHE A 144 12.94 -3.39 -24.29
CA PHE A 144 12.46 -2.99 -25.61
C PHE A 144 13.28 -1.87 -26.27
N GLY A 145 14.25 -1.29 -25.54
CA GLY A 145 15.09 -0.21 -26.06
C GLY A 145 16.06 -0.68 -27.15
N TYR A 146 16.21 0.11 -28.21
CA TYR A 146 17.10 -0.21 -29.33
C TYR A 146 18.59 -0.02 -29.00
N GLU A 147 18.93 0.76 -27.97
CA GLU A 147 20.31 1.08 -27.59
C GLU A 147 20.52 0.93 -26.07
N VAL A 148 20.64 -0.31 -25.62
CA VAL A 148 21.07 -0.59 -24.24
C VAL A 148 22.59 -0.64 -24.23
N ASN A 149 23.23 0.46 -23.87
CA ASN A 149 24.69 0.49 -23.74
C ASN A 149 25.16 0.17 -22.30
N THR A 150 26.44 -0.14 -22.15
CA THR A 150 27.06 -0.52 -20.88
C THR A 150 26.84 0.51 -19.78
N LYS A 151 26.94 1.82 -20.09
CA LYS A 151 26.72 2.90 -19.12
C LYS A 151 25.26 2.93 -18.60
N TYR A 152 24.31 2.60 -19.44
CA TYR A 152 22.90 2.51 -19.05
C TYR A 152 22.68 1.34 -18.08
N ILE A 153 23.28 0.16 -18.40
CA ILE A 153 23.23 -1.01 -17.54
C ILE A 153 23.89 -0.73 -16.17
N GLU A 154 25.09 -0.13 -16.16
CA GLU A 154 25.78 0.25 -14.93
C GLU A 154 24.93 1.20 -14.06
N LYS A 155 24.29 2.19 -14.67
CA LYS A 155 23.39 3.12 -13.96
C LYS A 155 22.21 2.41 -13.33
N ILE A 156 21.56 1.48 -14.03
CA ILE A 156 20.45 0.69 -13.50
C ILE A 156 20.94 -0.22 -12.38
N SER A 157 22.07 -0.90 -12.57
CA SER A 157 22.69 -1.76 -11.57
C SER A 157 22.90 -1.02 -10.25
N MET A 158 23.51 0.16 -10.31
CA MET A 158 23.75 0.99 -9.12
C MET A 158 22.47 1.49 -8.47
N GLN A 159 21.49 1.91 -9.26
CA GLN A 159 20.27 2.52 -8.75
C GLN A 159 19.31 1.51 -8.11
N PHE A 160 19.24 0.29 -8.65
CA PHE A 160 18.28 -0.74 -8.23
C PHE A 160 18.94 -1.93 -7.52
N GLY A 161 20.27 -1.91 -7.34
CA GLY A 161 21.02 -3.00 -6.71
C GLY A 161 21.00 -4.29 -7.55
N LEU A 162 20.92 -4.17 -8.88
CA LEU A 162 20.87 -5.31 -9.79
C LEU A 162 22.28 -5.71 -10.22
N ASP A 163 22.51 -6.99 -10.35
CA ASP A 163 23.76 -7.54 -10.82
C ASP A 163 23.57 -8.26 -12.17
N PHE A 164 23.69 -7.51 -13.25
CA PHE A 164 23.51 -8.05 -14.60
C PHE A 164 24.61 -9.01 -15.08
N THR A 165 25.57 -9.38 -14.22
CA THR A 165 26.45 -10.52 -14.46
C THR A 165 25.72 -11.85 -14.22
N LYS A 166 24.59 -11.81 -13.52
CA LYS A 166 23.72 -12.95 -13.26
C LYS A 166 22.63 -13.09 -14.31
N PRO A 167 22.10 -14.30 -14.49
CA PRO A 167 20.95 -14.50 -15.38
C PRO A 167 19.67 -13.90 -14.79
N TYR A 168 18.81 -13.37 -15.66
CA TYR A 168 17.48 -12.86 -15.33
C TYR A 168 16.41 -13.57 -16.14
N ARG A 169 15.20 -13.64 -15.60
CA ARG A 169 14.01 -14.12 -16.27
C ARG A 169 12.93 -13.05 -16.31
N VAL A 170 12.16 -13.05 -17.38
CA VAL A 170 11.01 -12.16 -17.53
C VAL A 170 9.75 -12.99 -17.34
N GLY A 171 8.93 -12.60 -16.35
CA GLY A 171 7.57 -13.08 -16.17
C GLY A 171 6.58 -12.06 -16.75
N ILE A 172 5.54 -12.55 -17.41
CA ILE A 172 4.47 -11.68 -17.94
C ILE A 172 3.14 -12.22 -17.43
N ILE A 173 2.43 -11.42 -16.65
CA ILE A 173 1.05 -11.67 -16.26
C ILE A 173 0.16 -10.83 -17.18
N VAL A 174 -0.80 -11.48 -17.83
CA VAL A 174 -1.76 -10.82 -18.72
C VAL A 174 -3.08 -10.71 -17.97
N ILE A 175 -3.60 -9.48 -17.84
CA ILE A 175 -4.93 -9.24 -17.33
C ILE A 175 -5.86 -9.27 -18.53
N ASP A 176 -6.60 -10.38 -18.65
CA ASP A 176 -7.53 -10.56 -19.77
C ASP A 176 -8.86 -9.89 -19.48
N ARG A 177 -9.38 -9.17 -20.47
CA ARG A 177 -10.67 -8.48 -20.36
C ARG A 177 -11.74 -9.40 -20.90
N LYS A 178 -12.74 -9.74 -20.09
CA LYS A 178 -13.89 -10.49 -20.59
C LYS A 178 -14.70 -9.63 -21.58
N TYR A 179 -15.00 -10.18 -22.75
CA TYR A 179 -15.86 -9.55 -23.74
C TYR A 179 -17.25 -9.25 -23.14
N GLY A 180 -17.70 -7.99 -23.23
CA GLY A 180 -19.08 -7.59 -22.89
C GLY A 180 -19.25 -6.81 -21.57
N VAL A 181 -18.18 -6.41 -20.90
CA VAL A 181 -18.25 -5.59 -19.68
C VAL A 181 -18.22 -4.09 -20.05
N ASN A 182 -19.01 -3.28 -19.33
CA ASN A 182 -19.13 -1.83 -19.53
C ASN A 182 -17.77 -1.14 -19.28
N LEU A 183 -17.31 -0.28 -20.19
CA LEU A 183 -15.96 0.33 -20.18
C LEU A 183 -15.61 1.01 -18.84
N GLU A 184 -16.55 1.67 -18.17
CA GLU A 184 -16.31 2.32 -16.87
C GLU A 184 -16.10 1.32 -15.73
N GLN A 185 -16.86 0.23 -15.70
CA GLN A 185 -16.65 -0.86 -14.72
C GLN A 185 -15.35 -1.63 -15.00
N ASP A 186 -14.93 -1.69 -16.24
CA ASP A 186 -13.72 -2.39 -16.69
C ASP A 186 -12.45 -1.65 -16.23
N GLU A 187 -12.45 -0.31 -16.21
CA GLU A 187 -11.31 0.50 -15.80
C GLU A 187 -11.05 0.39 -14.29
N HIS A 188 -12.08 0.49 -13.45
CA HIS A 188 -11.98 0.28 -12.01
C HIS A 188 -11.56 -1.15 -11.66
N THR A 189 -12.09 -2.12 -12.37
CA THR A 189 -11.71 -3.53 -12.20
C THR A 189 -10.25 -3.76 -12.57
N TYR A 190 -9.80 -3.18 -13.68
CA TYR A 190 -8.40 -3.26 -14.11
C TYR A 190 -7.43 -2.60 -13.11
N GLU A 191 -7.77 -1.41 -12.62
CA GLU A 191 -6.99 -0.74 -11.57
C GLU A 191 -6.90 -1.60 -10.30
N TYR A 192 -8.03 -2.16 -9.88
CA TYR A 192 -8.06 -3.05 -8.73
C TYR A 192 -7.13 -4.27 -8.90
N TYR A 193 -7.18 -4.95 -10.06
CA TYR A 193 -6.30 -6.10 -10.32
C TYR A 193 -4.82 -5.70 -10.36
N THR A 194 -4.50 -4.59 -10.98
CA THR A 194 -3.12 -4.08 -11.00
C THR A 194 -2.63 -3.69 -9.61
N ASP A 195 -3.50 -3.20 -8.76
CA ASP A 195 -3.19 -2.86 -7.38
C ASP A 195 -2.98 -4.12 -6.52
N CYS A 196 -3.80 -5.15 -6.70
CA CYS A 196 -3.60 -6.44 -6.07
C CYS A 196 -2.25 -7.07 -6.49
N LEU A 197 -1.96 -7.13 -7.80
CA LEU A 197 -0.68 -7.61 -8.32
C LEU A 197 0.51 -6.83 -7.77
N THR A 198 0.42 -5.52 -7.76
CA THR A 198 1.48 -4.66 -7.20
C THR A 198 1.73 -4.98 -5.73
N ARG A 199 0.68 -5.20 -4.95
CA ARG A 199 0.76 -5.57 -3.54
C ARG A 199 1.50 -6.88 -3.35
N GLU A 200 1.10 -7.92 -4.06
CA GLU A 200 1.73 -9.25 -3.93
C GLU A 200 3.20 -9.22 -4.35
N VAL A 201 3.52 -8.51 -5.44
CA VAL A 201 4.91 -8.34 -5.91
C VAL A 201 5.79 -7.64 -4.89
N ILE A 202 5.27 -6.64 -4.16
CA ILE A 202 6.00 -5.93 -3.11
C ILE A 202 6.30 -6.87 -1.92
N HIS A 203 5.43 -7.84 -1.64
CA HIS A 203 5.59 -8.81 -0.55
C HIS A 203 6.43 -10.04 -0.92
N MET A 204 6.79 -10.22 -2.19
CA MET A 204 7.67 -11.31 -2.60
C MET A 204 9.03 -11.24 -1.89
N LYS A 205 9.56 -12.39 -1.48
CA LYS A 205 10.87 -12.50 -0.80
C LYS A 205 12.01 -11.87 -1.63
N LYS A 206 11.98 -12.11 -2.92
CA LYS A 206 12.88 -11.50 -3.90
C LYS A 206 12.07 -10.47 -4.68
N LYS A 207 12.16 -9.22 -4.31
CA LYS A 207 11.42 -8.13 -4.97
C LYS A 207 11.87 -7.99 -6.43
N PRO A 208 11.08 -8.42 -7.41
CA PRO A 208 11.42 -8.22 -8.82
C PRO A 208 11.30 -6.74 -9.20
N MET A 209 12.02 -6.32 -10.24
CA MET A 209 11.60 -5.12 -10.94
C MET A 209 10.30 -5.40 -11.68
N TYR A 210 9.40 -4.45 -11.69
CA TYR A 210 8.15 -4.61 -12.43
C TYR A 210 7.74 -3.34 -13.18
N MET A 211 6.98 -3.53 -14.24
CA MET A 211 6.29 -2.43 -14.94
C MET A 211 4.90 -2.87 -15.39
N ARG A 212 4.04 -1.87 -15.52
CA ARG A 212 2.74 -2.03 -16.19
C ARG A 212 2.89 -1.62 -17.65
N PHE A 213 2.43 -2.44 -18.55
CA PHE A 213 2.46 -2.16 -19.98
C PHE A 213 1.18 -2.67 -20.64
N LEU A 214 0.28 -1.75 -21.01
CA LEU A 214 -1.06 -2.09 -21.49
C LEU A 214 -1.79 -2.99 -20.48
N ASN A 215 -2.33 -4.12 -20.91
CA ASN A 215 -2.97 -5.14 -20.06
C ASN A 215 -1.98 -6.16 -19.47
N LYS A 216 -0.68 -5.84 -19.43
CA LYS A 216 0.37 -6.73 -18.98
C LYS A 216 1.08 -6.18 -17.76
N PHE A 217 1.39 -7.07 -16.84
CA PHE A 217 2.27 -6.82 -15.72
C PHE A 217 3.57 -7.59 -15.98
N VAL A 218 4.65 -6.87 -16.21
CA VAL A 218 5.95 -7.45 -16.60
C VAL A 218 6.87 -7.43 -15.39
N LEU A 219 7.46 -8.57 -15.07
CA LEU A 219 8.31 -8.80 -13.91
C LEU A 219 9.69 -9.23 -14.37
N LEU A 220 10.75 -8.67 -13.78
CA LEU A 220 12.13 -9.11 -14.01
C LEU A 220 12.70 -9.72 -12.73
N PHE A 221 13.01 -11.01 -12.77
CA PHE A 221 13.54 -11.78 -11.66
C PHE A 221 15.03 -12.12 -11.87
N GLU A 222 15.82 -12.04 -10.80
CA GLU A 222 17.15 -12.67 -10.77
C GLU A 222 16.96 -14.19 -10.72
N ALA A 223 17.38 -14.89 -11.78
CA ALA A 223 17.21 -16.33 -11.91
C ALA A 223 18.36 -17.08 -11.23
N THR A 224 18.17 -17.48 -9.98
CA THR A 224 19.14 -18.33 -9.27
C THR A 224 18.98 -19.80 -9.60
N LYS A 225 17.73 -20.29 -9.81
CA LYS A 225 17.41 -21.65 -10.28
C LYS A 225 16.09 -21.62 -11.03
N GLU A 226 15.97 -22.45 -12.09
CA GLU A 226 14.81 -22.45 -12.98
C GLU A 226 13.47 -22.67 -12.23
N LYS A 227 13.44 -23.66 -11.38
CA LYS A 227 12.26 -24.06 -10.62
C LYS A 227 11.84 -23.05 -9.53
N GLU A 228 12.74 -22.21 -9.04
CA GLU A 228 12.40 -21.23 -7.99
C GLU A 228 11.54 -20.10 -8.54
N THR A 229 11.84 -19.60 -9.75
CA THR A 229 11.07 -18.50 -10.36
C THR A 229 9.67 -18.94 -10.80
N GLU A 230 9.55 -20.19 -11.33
CA GLU A 230 8.25 -20.78 -11.65
C GLU A 230 7.39 -20.93 -10.40
N HIS A 231 7.95 -21.49 -9.34
CA HIS A 231 7.25 -21.65 -8.06
C HIS A 231 6.84 -20.32 -7.42
N GLU A 232 7.67 -19.27 -7.50
CA GLU A 232 7.32 -17.93 -7.02
C GLU A 232 6.17 -17.32 -7.82
N LEU A 233 6.12 -17.51 -9.14
CA LEU A 233 5.02 -17.07 -10.00
C LEU A 233 3.73 -17.86 -9.75
N GLU A 234 3.84 -19.18 -9.60
CA GLU A 234 2.70 -20.03 -9.26
C GLU A 234 2.11 -19.69 -7.89
N ALA A 235 2.96 -19.42 -6.90
CA ALA A 235 2.52 -18.97 -5.58
C ALA A 235 1.79 -17.61 -5.66
N LEU A 236 2.33 -16.66 -6.43
CA LEU A 236 1.70 -15.37 -6.69
C LEU A 236 0.32 -15.52 -7.33
N LEU A 237 0.19 -16.36 -8.38
CA LEU A 237 -1.08 -16.61 -9.04
C LEU A 237 -2.07 -17.32 -8.13
N SER A 238 -1.62 -18.33 -7.37
CA SER A 238 -2.46 -19.04 -6.39
C SER A 238 -3.01 -18.12 -5.31
N GLU A 239 -2.22 -17.16 -4.84
CA GLU A 239 -2.67 -16.18 -3.84
C GLU A 239 -3.71 -15.21 -4.42
N LEU A 240 -3.56 -14.81 -5.66
CA LEU A 240 -4.55 -14.01 -6.38
C LEU A 240 -5.86 -14.79 -6.57
N ASP A 241 -5.81 -16.06 -6.95
CA ASP A 241 -6.99 -16.92 -7.16
C ASP A 241 -7.82 -17.15 -5.88
N THR A 242 -7.25 -16.98 -4.70
CA THR A 242 -8.00 -17.09 -3.44
C THR A 242 -8.92 -15.89 -3.18
N ARG A 243 -8.74 -14.78 -3.87
CA ARG A 243 -9.51 -13.56 -3.67
C ARG A 243 -10.86 -13.63 -4.38
N PRO A 244 -11.96 -13.14 -3.76
CA PRO A 244 -13.33 -13.29 -4.28
C PRO A 244 -13.52 -12.76 -5.70
N LEU A 245 -12.77 -11.74 -6.12
CA LEU A 245 -12.88 -11.12 -7.45
C LEU A 245 -12.13 -11.86 -8.55
N PHE A 246 -11.24 -12.80 -8.20
CA PHE A 246 -10.55 -13.67 -9.17
C PHE A 246 -11.24 -15.05 -9.31
N LYS A 247 -12.25 -15.35 -8.46
CA LYS A 247 -13.05 -16.55 -8.60
C LYS A 247 -14.05 -16.35 -9.74
N ASN A 248 -13.79 -17.01 -10.86
CA ASN A 248 -14.76 -17.19 -11.95
C ASN A 248 -15.81 -18.21 -11.61
#